data_7ad008376d5e2a0a322f99b49d5e3e79
#
_entry.id   7ad008376d5e2a0a322f99b49d5e3e79
#
_cell.length_a   1.000
_cell.length_b   1.000
_cell.length_c   1.000
_cell.angle_alpha   90.00
_cell.angle_beta   90.00
_cell.angle_gamma   90.00
#
_symmetry.space_group_name_H-M   'P 1'
#
loop_
_entity.id
_entity.type
_entity.pdbx_description
1 polymer ?
#
loop_
_entity_poly.entity_id
_entity_poly.type
_entity_poly.pdbx_seq_one_letter_code
_entity_poly.pdbx_strand_id
1 'polypeptide(L)'
;MWLSRKLSQHEMQDVASAQDGTVTVEGGELAVFSSGEKREVKTAAPGGYEWQPKKGEDVLVMRGGTFGEEAYAVGAVGQSADDLAPGEVRIRSAAAGTEIVLRNNGRIDINGLLFINGMPYLGMGG
;
A
#
# COMPACT_ATOMS: atom_id res chain seq x y z
N MET A 1 38.02 4.67 15.69
CA MET A 1 36.97 5.60 15.23
C MET A 1 36.42 5.25 13.86
N TRP A 2 37.28 5.20 12.86
CA TRP A 2 36.82 4.82 11.53
C TRP A 2 36.26 3.38 11.49
N LEU A 3 36.81 2.49 12.33
CA LEU A 3 36.34 1.11 12.38
C LEU A 3 34.92 1.03 12.91
N SER A 4 34.62 1.77 13.96
CA SER A 4 33.24 1.81 14.49
C SER A 4 32.27 2.37 13.47
N ARG A 5 32.68 3.39 12.75
CA ARG A 5 31.85 3.99 11.71
C ARG A 5 31.60 2.99 10.58
N LYS A 6 32.62 2.25 10.21
CA LYS A 6 32.51 1.26 9.14
C LYS A 6 31.59 0.12 9.54
N LEU A 7 31.69 -0.32 10.78
CA LEU A 7 30.80 -1.37 11.30
C LEU A 7 29.34 -0.88 11.36
N SER A 8 29.13 0.36 11.77
CA SER A 8 27.79 0.93 11.79
C SER A 8 27.19 1.01 10.40
N GLN A 9 27.98 1.43 9.43
CA GLN A 9 27.50 1.49 8.03
C GLN A 9 27.18 0.10 7.50
N HIS A 10 27.97 -0.89 7.86
CA HIS A 10 27.72 -2.26 7.44
C HIS A 10 26.43 -2.79 8.04
N GLU A 11 26.19 -2.54 9.31
CA GLU A 11 24.97 -2.95 9.98
C GLU A 11 23.75 -2.27 9.35
N MET A 12 23.87 -1.00 9.00
CA MET A 12 22.77 -0.27 8.36
C MET A 12 22.47 -0.83 6.97
N GLN A 13 23.47 -1.31 6.26
CA GLN A 13 23.27 -1.93 4.94
C GLN A 13 22.64 -3.30 5.06
N ASP A 14 23.01 -4.08 6.09
CA ASP A 14 22.48 -5.42 6.29
C ASP A 14 21.05 -5.43 6.81
N VAL A 15 20.67 -4.37 7.52
CA VAL A 15 19.31 -4.25 8.07
C VAL A 15 18.61 -3.10 7.36
N ALA A 16 18.16 -3.36 6.14
CA ALA A 16 17.34 -2.38 5.44
C ALA A 16 16.04 -2.20 6.19
N SER A 17 15.71 -0.95 6.54
CA SER A 17 14.48 -0.63 7.27
C SER A 17 13.25 -0.67 6.36
N ALA A 18 13.43 -0.54 5.04
CA ALA A 18 12.33 -0.57 4.08
C ALA A 18 12.78 -1.32 2.83
N GLN A 19 11.91 -2.15 2.29
CA GLN A 19 12.18 -2.94 1.10
C GLN A 19 10.92 -3.11 0.28
N ASP A 20 11.08 -3.19 -1.04
CA ASP A 20 9.99 -3.58 -1.92
C ASP A 20 9.80 -5.09 -1.80
N GLY A 21 8.58 -5.53 -1.87
CA GLY A 21 8.25 -6.95 -1.85
C GLY A 21 6.99 -7.24 -2.63
N THR A 22 6.79 -8.51 -2.95
CA THR A 22 5.61 -8.96 -3.69
C THR A 22 4.77 -9.85 -2.77
N VAL A 23 3.48 -9.59 -2.74
CA VAL A 23 2.54 -10.38 -1.93
C VAL A 23 2.44 -11.79 -2.50
N THR A 24 2.75 -12.78 -1.68
CA THR A 24 2.69 -14.20 -2.08
C THR A 24 1.49 -14.93 -1.49
N VAL A 25 1.02 -14.50 -0.31
CA VAL A 25 -0.19 -15.04 0.32
C VAL A 25 -1.04 -13.86 0.77
N GLU A 26 -2.27 -13.81 0.29
CA GLU A 26 -3.21 -12.75 0.65
C GLU A 26 -4.11 -13.19 1.80
N GLY A 27 -4.77 -12.23 2.44
CA GLY A 27 -5.72 -12.50 3.50
C GLY A 27 -5.13 -12.39 4.89
N GLY A 28 -5.70 -13.14 5.85
CA GLY A 28 -5.38 -12.98 7.26
C GLY A 28 -3.94 -13.33 7.65
N GLU A 29 -3.29 -14.19 6.88
CA GLU A 29 -1.89 -14.52 7.10
C GLU A 29 -1.05 -14.02 5.93
N LEU A 30 -0.98 -12.71 5.81
CA LEU A 30 -0.27 -12.06 4.71
C LEU A 30 1.20 -12.46 4.68
N ALA A 31 1.66 -12.91 3.52
CA ALA A 31 3.06 -13.19 3.29
C ALA A 31 3.57 -12.37 2.11
N VAL A 32 4.79 -11.90 2.24
CA VAL A 32 5.44 -11.05 1.24
C VAL A 32 6.85 -11.58 0.99
N PHE A 33 7.22 -11.72 -0.27
CA PHE A 33 8.57 -12.06 -0.65
C PHE A 33 9.38 -10.79 -0.89
N SER A 34 10.41 -10.59 -0.08
CA SER A 34 11.31 -9.44 -0.15
C SER A 34 12.64 -9.88 0.45
N SER A 35 13.62 -10.22 -0.37
CA SER A 35 14.87 -10.87 0.05
C SER A 35 14.63 -12.11 0.92
N GLY A 36 13.59 -12.87 0.61
CA GLY A 36 13.12 -14.00 1.38
C GLY A 36 11.66 -13.82 1.74
N GLU A 37 10.98 -14.89 2.04
CA GLU A 37 9.58 -14.85 2.38
C GLU A 37 9.40 -14.38 3.81
N LYS A 38 8.54 -13.39 3.99
CA LYS A 38 8.13 -12.88 5.30
C LYS A 38 6.68 -13.26 5.50
N ARG A 39 6.40 -13.92 6.63
CA ARG A 39 5.05 -14.35 6.99
C ARG A 39 4.50 -13.49 8.10
N GLU A 40 3.19 -13.54 8.25
CA GLU A 40 2.50 -12.77 9.29
C GLU A 40 2.82 -11.28 9.19
N VAL A 41 2.88 -10.78 7.96
CA VAL A 41 3.10 -9.36 7.72
C VAL A 41 1.84 -8.61 8.10
N LYS A 42 1.98 -7.57 8.89
CA LYS A 42 0.88 -6.71 9.27
C LYS A 42 0.73 -5.60 8.25
N THR A 43 -0.47 -5.05 8.11
CA THR A 43 -0.67 -3.87 7.29
C THR A 43 -0.69 -2.63 8.16
N ALA A 44 -0.19 -1.53 7.63
CA ALA A 44 -0.27 -0.23 8.27
C ALA A 44 -0.80 0.78 7.26
N ALA A 45 -1.68 1.64 7.71
CA ALA A 45 -2.30 2.65 6.87
C ALA A 45 -2.64 3.87 7.73
N PRO A 46 -2.94 5.02 7.12
CA PRO A 46 -3.44 6.15 7.89
C PRO A 46 -4.70 5.77 8.66
N GLY A 47 -4.90 6.35 9.83
CA GLY A 47 -6.06 6.05 10.65
C GLY A 47 -7.36 6.23 9.87
N GLY A 48 -8.24 5.26 9.97
CA GLY A 48 -9.49 5.25 9.23
C GLY A 48 -9.43 4.61 7.85
N TYR A 49 -8.25 4.29 7.36
CA TYR A 49 -8.08 3.59 6.09
C TYR A 49 -7.75 2.13 6.37
N GLU A 50 -8.40 1.23 5.67
CA GLU A 50 -8.12 -0.20 5.75
C GLU A 50 -7.85 -0.72 4.35
N TRP A 51 -6.88 -1.62 4.24
CA TRP A 51 -6.45 -2.12 2.95
C TRP A 51 -5.91 -3.54 3.12
N GLN A 52 -6.35 -4.43 2.26
CA GLN A 52 -5.79 -5.77 2.19
C GLN A 52 -5.03 -5.91 0.89
N PRO A 53 -3.72 -6.11 0.93
CA PRO A 53 -2.93 -6.32 -0.27
C PRO A 53 -3.36 -7.58 -1.00
N LYS A 54 -3.41 -7.49 -2.31
CA LYS A 54 -3.77 -8.61 -3.18
C LYS A 54 -2.52 -9.37 -3.58
N LYS A 55 -2.64 -10.69 -3.73
CA LYS A 55 -1.55 -11.52 -4.22
C LYS A 55 -1.02 -11.00 -5.56
N GLY A 56 0.29 -10.91 -5.67
CA GLY A 56 0.98 -10.36 -6.83
C GLY A 56 1.21 -8.85 -6.77
N GLU A 57 0.63 -8.16 -5.79
CA GLU A 57 0.84 -6.73 -5.61
C GLU A 57 2.22 -6.46 -5.04
N ASP A 58 2.87 -5.41 -5.53
CA ASP A 58 4.14 -4.97 -4.98
C ASP A 58 3.88 -3.98 -3.85
N VAL A 59 4.51 -4.21 -2.72
CA VAL A 59 4.28 -3.42 -1.51
C VAL A 59 5.61 -2.99 -0.92
N LEU A 60 5.57 -1.89 -0.19
CA LEU A 60 6.70 -1.46 0.62
C LEU A 60 6.57 -2.10 1.99
N VAL A 61 7.60 -2.82 2.39
CA VAL A 61 7.67 -3.49 3.68
C VAL A 61 8.65 -2.75 4.57
N MET A 62 8.22 -2.41 5.77
CA MET A 62 9.07 -1.79 6.77
C MET A 62 9.18 -2.70 7.99
N ARG A 63 10.31 -2.64 8.65
CA ARG A 63 10.52 -3.39 9.89
C ARG A 63 10.16 -2.53 11.08
N GLY A 64 9.54 -3.15 12.07
CA GLY A 64 9.15 -2.52 13.30
C GLY A 64 9.44 -3.42 14.49
N GLY A 65 8.98 -3.02 15.69
CA GLY A 65 9.29 -3.72 16.90
C GLY A 65 10.62 -3.24 17.47
N THR A 66 10.96 -3.72 18.67
CA THR A 66 12.14 -3.29 19.40
C THR A 66 13.43 -3.61 18.65
N PHE A 67 13.47 -4.77 17.97
CA PHE A 67 14.67 -5.23 17.26
C PHE A 67 14.42 -5.41 15.77
N GLY A 68 13.36 -4.84 15.22
CA GLY A 68 13.03 -4.97 13.81
C GLY A 68 12.47 -6.35 13.45
N GLU A 69 11.93 -7.07 14.41
CA GLU A 69 11.43 -8.43 14.23
C GLU A 69 10.07 -8.49 13.55
N GLU A 70 9.34 -7.39 13.53
CA GLU A 70 8.04 -7.35 12.89
C GLU A 70 8.12 -6.70 11.51
N ALA A 71 7.31 -7.19 10.59
CA ALA A 71 7.23 -6.66 9.24
C ALA A 71 5.85 -6.05 9.00
N TYR A 72 5.83 -4.89 8.33
CA TYR A 72 4.61 -4.16 8.02
C TYR A 72 4.59 -3.83 6.53
N ALA A 73 3.48 -4.14 5.87
CA ALA A 73 3.22 -3.60 4.53
C ALA A 73 2.55 -2.25 4.71
N VAL A 74 3.21 -1.20 4.26
CA VAL A 74 2.77 0.17 4.52
C VAL A 74 2.18 0.88 3.30
N GLY A 75 2.24 0.26 2.14
CA GLY A 75 1.64 0.81 0.94
C GLY A 75 2.01 0.02 -0.29
N ALA A 76 1.32 0.26 -1.38
CA ALA A 76 1.63 -0.34 -2.68
C ALA A 76 2.69 0.48 -3.40
N VAL A 77 3.51 -0.20 -4.19
CA VAL A 77 4.62 0.39 -4.93
C VAL A 77 4.39 0.21 -6.43
N GLY A 78 4.89 1.13 -7.22
CA GLY A 78 4.84 0.99 -8.67
C GLY A 78 3.49 1.27 -9.31
N GLN A 79 2.61 1.96 -8.58
CA GLN A 79 1.33 2.36 -9.15
C GLN A 79 1.55 3.42 -10.23
N SER A 80 0.87 3.22 -11.37
CA SER A 80 0.91 4.21 -12.43
C SER A 80 -0.15 5.28 -12.18
N ALA A 81 0.28 6.51 -12.19
CA ALA A 81 -0.62 7.66 -12.06
C ALA A 81 -0.49 8.59 -13.26
N ASP A 82 -0.10 8.05 -14.41
CA ASP A 82 0.19 8.84 -15.60
C ASP A 82 -1.02 9.60 -16.13
N ASP A 83 -2.22 9.10 -15.83
CA ASP A 83 -3.47 9.72 -16.23
C ASP A 83 -4.01 10.73 -15.22
N LEU A 84 -3.26 10.97 -14.14
CA LEU A 84 -3.60 11.99 -13.15
C LEU A 84 -2.71 13.22 -13.37
N ALA A 85 -3.30 14.39 -13.28
CA ALA A 85 -2.51 15.61 -13.25
C ALA A 85 -1.87 15.79 -11.87
N PRO A 86 -0.74 16.50 -11.77
CA PRO A 86 -0.14 16.77 -10.47
C PRO A 86 -1.16 17.42 -9.51
N GLY A 87 -1.28 16.85 -8.32
CA GLY A 87 -2.23 17.30 -7.31
C GLY A 87 -3.52 16.50 -7.26
N GLU A 88 -3.82 15.71 -8.28
CA GLU A 88 -5.01 14.87 -8.30
C GLU A 88 -4.79 13.57 -7.52
N VAL A 89 -5.86 13.03 -6.96
CA VAL A 89 -5.80 11.84 -6.10
C VAL A 89 -6.83 10.82 -6.60
N ARG A 90 -6.41 9.57 -6.64
CA ARG A 90 -7.29 8.45 -6.94
C ARG A 90 -7.25 7.43 -5.82
N ILE A 91 -8.41 6.97 -5.40
CA ILE A 91 -8.55 5.85 -4.47
C ILE A 91 -9.32 4.77 -5.21
N ARG A 92 -8.76 3.57 -5.29
CA ARG A 92 -9.36 2.48 -6.07
C ARG A 92 -9.14 1.14 -5.42
N SER A 93 -10.02 0.17 -5.75
CA SER A 93 -9.77 -1.22 -5.41
C SER A 93 -8.77 -1.82 -6.40
N ALA A 94 -8.07 -2.86 -5.98
CA ALA A 94 -7.08 -3.52 -6.84
C ALA A 94 -7.72 -4.31 -7.97
N ALA A 95 -8.94 -4.77 -7.79
CA ALA A 95 -9.53 -5.76 -8.70
C ALA A 95 -10.47 -5.17 -9.74
N ALA A 96 -11.47 -4.43 -9.40
CA ALA A 96 -12.60 -4.21 -10.31
C ALA A 96 -12.91 -2.74 -10.54
N GLY A 97 -12.23 -1.99 -11.22
CA GLY A 97 -12.61 -0.68 -11.73
C GLY A 97 -13.41 0.27 -10.84
N THR A 98 -13.50 -0.02 -9.55
CA THR A 98 -14.17 0.87 -8.59
C THR A 98 -13.19 1.92 -8.13
N GLU A 99 -13.53 3.19 -8.31
CA GLU A 99 -12.59 4.25 -7.96
C GLU A 99 -13.29 5.56 -7.63
N ILE A 100 -12.60 6.40 -6.88
CA ILE A 100 -12.95 7.78 -6.62
C ILE A 100 -11.76 8.63 -7.02
N VAL A 101 -11.99 9.63 -7.87
CA VAL A 101 -10.92 10.51 -8.34
C VAL A 101 -11.26 11.95 -7.95
N LEU A 102 -10.32 12.59 -7.28
CA LEU A 102 -10.43 14.01 -6.91
C LEU A 102 -9.65 14.84 -7.92
N ARG A 103 -10.35 15.64 -8.69
CA ARG A 103 -9.77 16.43 -9.77
C ARG A 103 -9.45 17.85 -9.31
N ASN A 104 -8.41 18.43 -9.91
CA ASN A 104 -8.00 19.79 -9.58
C ASN A 104 -9.04 20.84 -9.92
N ASN A 105 -9.96 20.54 -10.84
CA ASN A 105 -11.02 21.47 -11.23
C ASN A 105 -12.23 21.45 -10.29
N GLY A 106 -12.14 20.76 -9.16
CA GLY A 106 -13.22 20.67 -8.19
C GLY A 106 -14.21 19.53 -8.45
N ARG A 107 -13.98 18.75 -9.49
CA ARG A 107 -14.85 17.63 -9.82
C ARG A 107 -14.41 16.38 -9.08
N ILE A 108 -15.39 15.58 -8.64
CA ILE A 108 -15.16 14.28 -8.04
C ILE A 108 -15.80 13.25 -8.97
N ASP A 109 -14.97 12.33 -9.49
CA ASP A 109 -15.44 11.24 -10.34
C ASP A 109 -15.56 9.98 -9.49
N ILE A 110 -16.75 9.40 -9.48
CA ILE A 110 -17.03 8.14 -8.80
C ILE A 110 -17.40 7.12 -9.87
N ASN A 111 -16.57 6.10 -10.02
CA ASN A 111 -16.79 5.04 -11.00
C ASN A 111 -17.08 3.74 -10.26
N GLY A 112 -18.21 3.11 -10.59
CA GLY A 112 -18.68 1.89 -9.95
C GLY A 112 -20.14 2.01 -9.61
N LEU A 113 -20.66 1.01 -8.92
CA LEU A 113 -22.03 1.02 -8.44
C LEU A 113 -22.04 1.62 -7.04
N LEU A 114 -22.69 2.77 -6.90
CA LEU A 114 -22.71 3.50 -5.64
C LEU A 114 -23.91 3.06 -4.79
N PHE A 115 -23.64 2.65 -3.55
CA PHE A 115 -24.65 2.33 -2.57
C PHE A 115 -24.53 3.30 -1.40
N ILE A 116 -25.65 3.87 -0.99
CA ILE A 116 -25.70 4.77 0.16
C ILE A 116 -26.64 4.14 1.19
N ASN A 117 -26.12 3.86 2.39
CA ASN A 117 -26.88 3.20 3.45
C ASN A 117 -27.53 1.90 2.98
N GLY A 118 -26.77 1.13 2.18
CA GLY A 118 -27.25 -0.16 1.68
C GLY A 118 -28.19 -0.08 0.49
N MET A 119 -28.49 1.11 0.00
CA MET A 119 -29.41 1.30 -1.13
C MET A 119 -28.62 1.77 -2.35
N PRO A 120 -28.93 1.20 -3.54
CA PRO A 120 -28.25 1.65 -4.75
C PRO A 120 -28.64 3.09 -5.09
N TYR A 121 -27.66 3.87 -5.46
CA TYR A 121 -27.87 5.23 -5.96
C TYR A 121 -27.89 5.19 -7.48
N LEU A 122 -29.04 5.52 -8.07
CA LEU A 122 -29.22 5.42 -9.51
C LEU A 122 -28.88 6.70 -10.27
N GLY A 123 -28.52 7.73 -9.53
CA GLY A 123 -28.14 9.00 -10.13
C GLY A 123 -29.36 9.80 -10.60
N MET A 124 -29.05 10.99 -11.12
CA MET A 124 -30.02 11.79 -11.81
C MET A 124 -30.08 11.29 -13.23
N GLY A 125 -31.12 10.60 -13.61
CA GLY A 125 -31.27 10.09 -14.94
C GLY A 125 -31.16 11.23 -15.94
N GLY A 126 -30.34 11.04 -16.91
CA GLY A 126 -30.17 12.15 -17.83
C GLY A 126 -29.39 11.77 -19.01
#